data_8ee8ee6b5daeb341648eceeeed6dd1b9
#
_entry.id   8ee8ee6b5daeb341648eceeeed6dd1b9
#
_cell.length_a   1.000
_cell.length_b   1.000
_cell.length_c   1.000
_cell.angle_alpha   90.00
_cell.angle_beta   90.00
_cell.angle_gamma   90.00
#
_symmetry.space_group_name_H-M   'P 1'
#
loop_
_entity.id
_entity.type
_entity.pdbx_description
1 polymer ?
#
loop_
_entity_poly.entity_id
_entity_poly.type
_entity_poly.pdbx_seq_one_letter_code
_entity_poly.pdbx_strand_id
1 'polypeptide(L)'
;GFLHVGHMRGYTYSDVITRIKRMQGYNVLFPVGTHASGNQAIAFAEKVKKKNSDWITYLKANGCSDAQLKKMTEPKEVVNYFNKVYVEDYWKRFGFLADYRRFTCTIYEDYGKFIEWQFRKLNENKLLVQKPYFATACPKHGPVAIDSSETDISKGGNADKIEFTLLKFKFKDKFLVAATLRPETVFGQTNLWINPENKYHEA
;
A
#
# COMPACT_ATOMS: atom_id res chain seq x y z
N GLY A 1 6.72 -4.97 6.14
CA GLY A 1 8.07 -4.93 6.72
C GLY A 1 8.06 -4.82 8.24
N PHE A 2 9.23 -4.72 8.85
CA PHE A 2 9.32 -4.55 10.30
C PHE A 2 8.78 -3.19 10.75
N LEU A 3 8.19 -3.17 11.95
CA LEU A 3 7.68 -1.94 12.56
C LEU A 3 8.85 -1.09 13.09
N HIS A 4 8.66 0.20 13.11
CA HIS A 4 9.59 1.16 13.72
C HIS A 4 8.91 1.93 14.86
N VAL A 5 9.68 2.72 15.61
CA VAL A 5 9.19 3.46 16.79
C VAL A 5 7.98 4.34 16.48
N GLY A 6 7.87 4.91 15.28
CA GLY A 6 6.71 5.71 14.87
C GLY A 6 5.40 4.92 14.85
N HIS A 7 5.42 3.66 14.39
CA HIS A 7 4.26 2.77 14.47
C HIS A 7 3.89 2.47 15.91
N MET A 8 4.90 2.15 16.74
CA MET A 8 4.69 1.80 18.15
C MET A 8 4.09 2.99 18.93
N ARG A 9 4.48 4.22 18.61
CA ARG A 9 3.88 5.42 19.20
C ARG A 9 2.37 5.49 18.94
N GLY A 10 1.95 5.24 17.72
CA GLY A 10 0.51 5.24 17.36
C GLY A 10 -0.28 4.19 18.16
N TYR A 11 0.23 2.97 18.26
CA TYR A 11 -0.41 1.90 19.02
C TYR A 11 -0.44 2.20 20.53
N THR A 12 0.58 2.86 21.06
CA THR A 12 0.64 3.25 22.48
C THR A 12 -0.51 4.18 22.86
N TYR A 13 -0.91 5.11 22.00
CA TYR A 13 -2.06 5.96 22.30
C TYR A 13 -3.34 5.16 22.54
N SER A 14 -3.62 4.20 21.68
CA SER A 14 -4.79 3.31 21.81
C SER A 14 -4.72 2.46 23.07
N ASP A 15 -3.55 1.93 23.40
CA ASP A 15 -3.34 1.11 24.60
C ASP A 15 -3.51 1.93 25.89
N VAL A 16 -2.96 3.14 25.95
CA VAL A 16 -3.12 4.03 27.11
C VAL A 16 -4.60 4.39 27.33
N ILE A 17 -5.33 4.76 26.29
CA ILE A 17 -6.76 5.06 26.39
C ILE A 17 -7.53 3.83 26.88
N THR A 18 -7.23 2.66 26.33
CA THR A 18 -7.84 1.39 26.73
C THR A 18 -7.62 1.10 28.21
N ARG A 19 -6.40 1.29 28.73
CA ARG A 19 -6.04 1.09 30.14
C ARG A 19 -6.81 2.05 31.04
N ILE A 20 -6.82 3.34 30.71
CA ILE A 20 -7.54 4.37 31.47
C ILE A 20 -9.03 4.01 31.55
N LYS A 21 -9.65 3.63 30.43
CA LYS A 21 -11.07 3.29 30.40
C LYS A 21 -11.38 2.03 31.23
N ARG A 22 -10.54 1.02 31.17
CA ARG A 22 -10.67 -0.17 32.03
C ARG A 22 -10.52 0.17 33.51
N MET A 23 -9.57 1.03 33.86
CA MET A 23 -9.42 1.51 35.26
C MET A 23 -10.63 2.30 35.74
N GLN A 24 -11.36 2.96 34.83
CA GLN A 24 -12.62 3.65 35.11
C GLN A 24 -13.83 2.70 35.18
N GLY A 25 -13.63 1.39 35.07
CA GLY A 25 -14.69 0.38 35.13
C GLY A 25 -15.40 0.08 33.82
N TYR A 26 -14.95 0.65 32.69
CA TYR A 26 -15.53 0.33 31.40
C TYR A 26 -15.11 -1.05 30.89
N ASN A 27 -16.04 -1.76 30.27
CA ASN A 27 -15.75 -2.97 29.53
C ASN A 27 -15.24 -2.58 28.11
N VAL A 28 -13.92 -2.65 27.91
CA VAL A 28 -13.29 -2.16 26.68
C VAL A 28 -12.80 -3.32 25.83
N LEU A 29 -13.32 -3.43 24.61
CA LEU A 29 -12.82 -4.29 23.56
C LEU A 29 -11.72 -3.59 22.78
N PHE A 30 -10.52 -4.18 22.75
CA PHE A 30 -9.39 -3.69 21.97
C PHE A 30 -8.82 -4.81 21.11
N PRO A 31 -9.45 -5.13 19.96
CA PRO A 31 -8.94 -6.12 19.03
C PRO A 31 -7.76 -5.56 18.24
N VAL A 32 -6.95 -6.45 17.69
CA VAL A 32 -5.83 -6.11 16.80
C VAL A 32 -5.91 -6.91 15.51
N GLY A 33 -5.40 -6.32 14.44
CA GLY A 33 -5.38 -6.97 13.14
C GLY A 33 -4.34 -6.34 12.22
N THR A 34 -4.15 -6.98 11.07
CA THR A 34 -3.21 -6.52 10.04
C THR A 34 -3.91 -6.35 8.70
N HIS A 35 -3.48 -5.33 7.99
CA HIS A 35 -3.89 -5.07 6.63
C HIS A 35 -2.83 -5.63 5.68
N ALA A 36 -3.20 -6.63 4.88
CA ALA A 36 -2.29 -7.34 4.00
C ALA A 36 -2.75 -7.35 2.52
N SER A 37 -3.77 -6.57 2.21
CA SER A 37 -4.23 -6.37 0.83
C SER A 37 -3.31 -5.42 0.07
N GLY A 38 -3.13 -5.67 -1.23
CA GLY A 38 -2.28 -4.88 -2.11
C GLY A 38 -0.98 -5.58 -2.55
N ASN A 39 -0.19 -4.88 -3.36
CA ASN A 39 0.95 -5.46 -4.04
C ASN A 39 2.23 -5.59 -3.20
N GLN A 40 2.24 -5.09 -1.96
CA GLN A 40 3.44 -5.05 -1.13
C GLN A 40 3.97 -6.45 -0.80
N ALA A 41 3.08 -7.39 -0.41
CA ALA A 41 3.49 -8.75 -0.11
C ALA A 41 3.99 -9.50 -1.36
N ILE A 42 3.40 -9.22 -2.52
CA ILE A 42 3.82 -9.78 -3.82
C ILE A 42 5.23 -9.28 -4.17
N ALA A 43 5.44 -7.96 -4.13
CA ALA A 43 6.74 -7.36 -4.41
C ALA A 43 7.83 -7.84 -3.44
N PHE A 44 7.46 -8.08 -2.18
CA PHE A 44 8.35 -8.64 -1.17
C PHE A 44 8.75 -10.07 -1.53
N ALA A 45 7.78 -10.95 -1.82
CA ALA A 45 8.03 -12.33 -2.22
C ALA A 45 8.92 -12.41 -3.47
N GLU A 46 8.70 -11.52 -4.45
CA GLU A 46 9.55 -11.45 -5.64
C GLU A 46 11.02 -11.10 -5.33
N LYS A 47 11.26 -10.17 -4.40
CA LYS A 47 12.63 -9.84 -3.98
C LYS A 47 13.33 -11.04 -3.35
N VAL A 48 12.61 -11.85 -2.56
CA VAL A 48 13.13 -13.09 -1.98
C VAL A 48 13.38 -14.13 -3.08
N LYS A 49 12.44 -14.33 -4.00
CA LYS A 49 12.61 -15.23 -5.17
C LYS A 49 13.85 -14.89 -5.99
N LYS A 50 14.11 -13.60 -6.21
CA LYS A 50 15.26 -13.09 -6.96
C LYS A 50 16.56 -13.08 -6.16
N LYS A 51 16.55 -13.56 -4.92
CA LYS A 51 17.71 -13.58 -4.02
C LYS A 51 18.39 -12.21 -3.89
N ASN A 52 17.59 -11.13 -3.79
CA ASN A 52 18.13 -9.79 -3.60
C ASN A 52 18.98 -9.74 -2.31
N SER A 53 20.28 -9.46 -2.45
CA SER A 53 21.25 -9.54 -1.36
C SER A 53 20.92 -8.64 -0.18
N ASP A 54 20.59 -7.38 -0.46
CA ASP A 54 20.32 -6.37 0.57
C ASP A 54 19.07 -6.73 1.37
N TRP A 55 18.05 -7.24 0.66
CA TRP A 55 16.81 -7.64 1.26
C TRP A 55 16.95 -8.90 2.14
N ILE A 56 17.69 -9.89 1.68
CA ILE A 56 18.01 -11.09 2.47
C ILE A 56 18.84 -10.74 3.69
N THR A 57 19.87 -9.88 3.55
CA THR A 57 20.68 -9.41 4.66
C THR A 57 19.83 -8.67 5.69
N TYR A 58 18.95 -7.78 5.25
CA TYR A 58 18.02 -7.07 6.12
C TYR A 58 17.10 -8.03 6.90
N LEU A 59 16.54 -9.04 6.25
CA LEU A 59 15.68 -10.02 6.91
C LEU A 59 16.43 -10.85 7.94
N LYS A 60 17.63 -11.33 7.60
CA LYS A 60 18.49 -12.09 8.51
C LYS A 60 18.93 -11.27 9.72
N ALA A 61 19.31 -10.01 9.51
CA ALA A 61 19.66 -9.08 10.59
C ALA A 61 18.50 -8.85 11.58
N ASN A 62 17.25 -9.05 11.13
CA ASN A 62 16.06 -8.96 11.96
C ASN A 62 15.52 -10.34 12.42
N GLY A 63 16.38 -11.36 12.42
CA GLY A 63 16.07 -12.66 13.02
C GLY A 63 15.33 -13.66 12.11
N CYS A 64 15.20 -13.37 10.81
CA CYS A 64 14.59 -14.31 9.87
C CYS A 64 15.55 -15.47 9.56
N SER A 65 15.13 -16.70 9.82
CA SER A 65 15.91 -17.90 9.54
C SER A 65 15.87 -18.28 8.06
N ASP A 66 16.84 -19.11 7.62
CA ASP A 66 16.87 -19.63 6.25
C ASP A 66 15.63 -20.46 5.90
N ALA A 67 15.07 -21.19 6.86
CA ALA A 67 13.84 -21.95 6.68
C ALA A 67 12.62 -21.05 6.44
N GLN A 68 12.55 -19.91 7.14
CA GLN A 68 11.52 -18.90 6.93
C GLN A 68 11.69 -18.19 5.58
N LEU A 69 12.91 -17.82 5.22
CA LEU A 69 13.22 -17.21 3.92
C LEU A 69 12.76 -18.08 2.74
N LYS A 70 12.97 -19.41 2.82
CA LYS A 70 12.50 -20.33 1.78
C LYS A 70 11.00 -20.28 1.57
N LYS A 71 10.20 -20.11 2.62
CA LYS A 71 8.74 -19.99 2.55
C LYS A 71 8.29 -18.63 2.02
N MET A 72 9.03 -17.57 2.29
CA MET A 72 8.69 -16.19 1.90
C MET A 72 8.75 -15.92 0.38
N THR A 73 9.01 -16.92 -0.43
CA THR A 73 8.79 -16.85 -1.88
C THR A 73 7.30 -16.79 -2.23
N GLU A 74 6.41 -17.15 -1.29
CA GLU A 74 4.97 -17.05 -1.45
C GLU A 74 4.41 -15.85 -0.68
N PRO A 75 3.58 -14.96 -1.31
CA PRO A 75 3.06 -13.76 -0.66
C PRO A 75 2.30 -14.03 0.64
N LYS A 76 1.53 -15.11 0.69
CA LYS A 76 0.79 -15.52 1.90
C LYS A 76 1.75 -15.84 3.07
N GLU A 77 2.87 -16.49 2.78
CA GLU A 77 3.86 -16.82 3.79
C GLU A 77 4.62 -15.58 4.30
N VAL A 78 4.82 -14.57 3.44
CA VAL A 78 5.31 -13.24 3.87
C VAL A 78 4.35 -12.63 4.90
N VAL A 79 3.05 -12.62 4.61
CA VAL A 79 2.04 -12.09 5.53
C VAL A 79 2.02 -12.87 6.85
N ASN A 80 2.00 -14.20 6.79
CA ASN A 80 2.00 -15.06 7.97
C ASN A 80 3.22 -14.82 8.87
N TYR A 81 4.39 -14.67 8.28
CA TYR A 81 5.60 -14.35 9.01
C TYR A 81 5.49 -13.01 9.75
N PHE A 82 5.09 -11.94 9.05
CA PHE A 82 4.99 -10.63 9.67
C PHE A 82 3.85 -10.53 10.68
N ASN A 83 2.73 -11.22 10.48
CA ASN A 83 1.66 -11.30 11.47
C ASN A 83 2.18 -11.87 12.80
N LYS A 84 2.98 -12.94 12.73
CA LYS A 84 3.61 -13.52 13.92
C LYS A 84 4.58 -12.55 14.57
N VAL A 85 5.46 -11.93 13.80
CA VAL A 85 6.43 -10.94 14.28
C VAL A 85 5.72 -9.76 14.96
N TYR A 86 4.65 -9.22 14.37
CA TYR A 86 3.92 -8.10 14.95
C TYR A 86 3.28 -8.47 16.28
N VAL A 87 2.65 -9.63 16.37
CA VAL A 87 1.99 -10.05 17.60
C VAL A 87 3.00 -10.41 18.69
N GLU A 88 3.97 -11.27 18.37
CA GLU A 88 4.85 -11.88 19.40
C GLU A 88 6.04 -10.95 19.73
N ASP A 89 6.69 -10.37 18.72
CA ASP A 89 7.95 -9.65 18.94
C ASP A 89 7.76 -8.14 19.17
N TYR A 90 6.61 -7.59 18.75
CA TYR A 90 6.31 -6.18 18.98
C TYR A 90 5.21 -6.00 20.03
N TRP A 91 3.96 -6.29 19.69
CA TRP A 91 2.82 -5.87 20.52
C TRP A 91 2.81 -6.52 21.90
N LYS A 92 3.01 -7.83 22.00
CA LYS A 92 3.10 -8.53 23.30
C LYS A 92 4.33 -8.09 24.10
N ARG A 93 5.49 -7.95 23.45
CA ARG A 93 6.70 -7.51 24.14
C ARG A 93 6.63 -6.06 24.62
N PHE A 94 5.92 -5.20 23.91
CA PHE A 94 5.59 -3.84 24.39
C PHE A 94 4.56 -3.83 25.51
N GLY A 95 3.90 -4.96 25.76
CA GLY A 95 2.92 -5.11 26.82
C GLY A 95 1.56 -4.50 26.48
N PHE A 96 1.18 -4.38 25.21
CA PHE A 96 -0.15 -3.89 24.86
C PHE A 96 -1.25 -4.84 25.34
N LEU A 97 -2.27 -4.30 26.01
CA LEU A 97 -3.41 -5.04 26.55
C LEU A 97 -4.53 -5.23 25.50
N ALA A 98 -4.13 -5.66 24.32
CA ALA A 98 -5.05 -5.98 23.24
C ALA A 98 -5.67 -7.37 23.39
N ASP A 99 -6.81 -7.59 22.76
CA ASP A 99 -7.44 -8.92 22.69
C ASP A 99 -6.89 -9.72 21.50
N TYR A 100 -5.78 -10.38 21.71
CA TYR A 100 -5.11 -11.20 20.69
C TYR A 100 -5.92 -12.43 20.25
N ARG A 101 -6.94 -12.85 21.02
CA ARG A 101 -7.85 -13.93 20.64
C ARG A 101 -8.71 -13.56 19.44
N ARG A 102 -8.91 -12.26 19.22
CA ARG A 102 -9.65 -11.67 18.11
C ARG A 102 -8.73 -11.07 17.05
N PHE A 103 -7.49 -11.59 16.97
CA PHE A 103 -6.60 -11.19 15.90
C PHE A 103 -7.20 -11.56 14.55
N THR A 104 -7.19 -10.62 13.60
CA THR A 104 -7.63 -10.87 12.23
C THR A 104 -6.63 -10.30 11.20
N CYS A 105 -6.73 -10.76 9.97
CA CYS A 105 -5.97 -10.24 8.86
C CYS A 105 -6.88 -10.16 7.62
N THR A 106 -6.71 -9.13 6.83
CA THR A 106 -7.56 -8.88 5.65
C THR A 106 -7.53 -9.99 4.60
N ILE A 107 -6.57 -10.93 4.67
CA ILE A 107 -6.51 -12.12 3.79
C ILE A 107 -7.14 -13.37 4.40
N TYR A 108 -7.71 -13.30 5.59
CA TYR A 108 -8.36 -14.45 6.21
C TYR A 108 -9.75 -14.69 5.62
N GLU A 109 -10.16 -15.95 5.59
CA GLU A 109 -11.41 -16.35 4.96
C GLU A 109 -12.65 -15.74 5.64
N ASP A 110 -12.66 -15.68 6.96
CA ASP A 110 -13.73 -15.06 7.75
C ASP A 110 -13.85 -13.56 7.48
N TYR A 111 -12.70 -12.87 7.35
CA TYR A 111 -12.68 -11.48 6.93
C TYR A 111 -13.25 -11.31 5.52
N GLY A 112 -12.85 -12.16 4.57
CA GLY A 112 -13.39 -12.16 3.21
C GLY A 112 -14.90 -12.34 3.17
N LYS A 113 -15.45 -13.29 3.93
CA LYS A 113 -16.90 -13.51 4.05
C LYS A 113 -17.65 -12.29 4.61
N PHE A 114 -17.04 -11.58 5.55
CA PHE A 114 -17.61 -10.35 6.09
C PHE A 114 -17.65 -9.24 5.02
N ILE A 115 -16.58 -9.08 4.24
CA ILE A 115 -16.53 -8.11 3.13
C ILE A 115 -17.57 -8.44 2.07
N GLU A 116 -17.73 -9.71 1.69
CA GLU A 116 -18.78 -10.14 0.75
C GLU A 116 -20.18 -9.82 1.27
N TRP A 117 -20.43 -10.07 2.55
CA TRP A 117 -21.69 -9.71 3.19
C TRP A 117 -21.93 -8.19 3.14
N GLN A 118 -20.91 -7.38 3.47
CA GLN A 118 -21.00 -5.92 3.41
C GLN A 118 -21.29 -5.44 2.00
N PHE A 119 -20.62 -5.99 1.00
CA PHE A 119 -20.83 -5.66 -0.41
C PHE A 119 -22.27 -5.95 -0.85
N ARG A 120 -22.81 -7.12 -0.47
CA ARG A 120 -24.21 -7.46 -0.76
C ARG A 120 -25.17 -6.45 -0.13
N LYS A 121 -24.95 -6.09 1.14
CA LYS A 121 -25.78 -5.09 1.83
C LYS A 121 -25.75 -3.71 1.17
N LEU A 122 -24.57 -3.26 0.75
CA LEU A 122 -24.44 -2.00 0.01
C LEU A 122 -25.16 -2.06 -1.34
N ASN A 123 -25.05 -3.19 -2.04
CA ASN A 123 -25.74 -3.38 -3.31
C ASN A 123 -27.27 -3.44 -3.17
N GLU A 124 -27.79 -4.19 -2.20
CA GLU A 124 -29.23 -4.25 -1.86
C GLU A 124 -29.80 -2.84 -1.61
N ASN A 125 -29.03 -1.99 -0.94
CA ASN A 125 -29.40 -0.60 -0.65
C ASN A 125 -29.08 0.39 -1.79
N LYS A 126 -28.63 -0.09 -2.97
CA LYS A 126 -28.30 0.73 -4.15
C LYS A 126 -27.23 1.80 -3.86
N LEU A 127 -26.30 1.52 -2.95
CA LEU A 127 -25.19 2.41 -2.57
C LEU A 127 -23.93 2.13 -3.38
N LEU A 128 -23.90 1.06 -4.17
CA LEU A 128 -22.79 0.76 -5.07
C LEU A 128 -23.07 1.29 -6.46
N VAL A 129 -22.06 1.96 -7.02
CA VAL A 129 -22.09 2.42 -8.41
C VAL A 129 -20.81 1.97 -9.11
N GLN A 130 -20.92 1.57 -10.38
CA GLN A 130 -19.80 1.28 -11.24
C GLN A 130 -19.61 2.44 -12.21
N LYS A 131 -18.44 3.07 -12.18
CA LYS A 131 -18.09 4.18 -13.07
C LYS A 131 -16.60 4.20 -13.34
N PRO A 132 -16.15 4.83 -14.46
CA PRO A 132 -14.72 5.04 -14.71
C PRO A 132 -14.04 5.76 -13.54
N TYR A 133 -12.87 5.30 -13.19
CA TYR A 133 -12.04 5.86 -12.13
C TYR A 133 -10.56 5.80 -12.53
N PHE A 134 -9.87 6.92 -12.36
CA PHE A 134 -8.42 6.98 -12.59
C PHE A 134 -7.67 6.55 -11.33
N ALA A 135 -6.84 5.54 -11.47
CA ALA A 135 -6.01 5.03 -10.39
C ALA A 135 -4.54 4.95 -10.83
N THR A 136 -3.64 5.13 -9.88
CA THR A 136 -2.21 4.90 -10.12
C THR A 136 -1.95 3.40 -10.26
N ALA A 137 -1.22 3.01 -11.28
CA ALA A 137 -0.90 1.62 -11.53
C ALA A 137 0.56 1.45 -11.95
N CYS A 138 1.19 0.41 -11.43
CA CYS A 138 2.48 -0.06 -11.89
C CYS A 138 2.26 -1.04 -13.06
N PRO A 139 2.93 -0.87 -14.22
CA PRO A 139 2.76 -1.78 -15.37
C PRO A 139 3.07 -3.24 -15.04
N LYS A 140 3.91 -3.48 -14.03
CA LYS A 140 4.33 -4.82 -13.62
C LYS A 140 3.43 -5.43 -12.54
N HIS A 141 2.94 -4.62 -11.60
CA HIS A 141 2.29 -5.11 -10.39
C HIS A 141 0.81 -4.73 -10.27
N GLY A 142 0.26 -3.96 -11.24
CA GLY A 142 -1.12 -3.47 -11.20
C GLY A 142 -1.32 -2.25 -10.29
N PRO A 143 -2.53 -2.04 -9.77
CA PRO A 143 -2.85 -0.88 -8.93
C PRO A 143 -1.90 -0.73 -7.74
N VAL A 144 -1.48 0.49 -7.43
CA VAL A 144 -0.58 0.79 -6.32
C VAL A 144 -1.20 1.83 -5.40
N ALA A 145 -0.90 1.71 -4.10
CA ALA A 145 -1.26 2.73 -3.12
C ALA A 145 -0.51 4.03 -3.39
N ILE A 146 -1.21 5.15 -3.23
CA ILE A 146 -0.65 6.50 -3.33
C ILE A 146 -0.67 7.22 -1.98
N ASP A 147 -1.27 6.62 -0.96
CA ASP A 147 -1.30 7.17 0.39
C ASP A 147 0.08 7.00 1.05
N SER A 148 0.56 8.09 1.67
CA SER A 148 1.86 8.10 2.35
C SER A 148 1.95 7.13 3.53
N SER A 149 0.82 6.74 4.12
CA SER A 149 0.76 5.73 5.18
C SER A 149 1.02 4.32 4.68
N GLU A 150 0.79 4.06 3.40
CA GLU A 150 0.99 2.76 2.73
C GLU A 150 2.28 2.69 1.92
N THR A 151 2.99 3.82 1.75
CA THR A 151 4.26 3.89 1.05
C THR A 151 5.43 3.91 2.04
N ASP A 152 6.51 3.22 1.71
CA ASP A 152 7.75 3.25 2.52
C ASP A 152 8.54 4.52 2.22
N ILE A 153 8.24 5.59 2.94
CA ILE A 153 8.88 6.90 2.80
C ILE A 153 10.41 6.82 2.99
N SER A 154 10.89 5.88 3.82
CA SER A 154 12.32 5.70 4.09
C SER A 154 13.12 5.26 2.85
N LYS A 155 12.43 4.80 1.81
CA LYS A 155 13.02 4.33 0.54
C LYS A 155 12.67 5.19 -0.68
N GLY A 156 12.24 6.42 -0.46
CA GLY A 156 11.87 7.35 -1.53
C GLY A 156 10.57 6.97 -2.25
N GLY A 157 9.67 6.27 -1.57
CA GLY A 157 8.48 5.67 -2.14
C GLY A 157 7.23 6.55 -2.23
N ASN A 158 7.36 7.88 -2.25
CA ASN A 158 6.20 8.73 -2.52
C ASN A 158 5.87 8.70 -4.01
N ALA A 159 4.66 8.24 -4.36
CA ALA A 159 4.10 8.45 -5.67
C ALA A 159 3.23 9.71 -5.63
N ASP A 160 3.78 10.83 -6.04
CA ASP A 160 3.03 12.06 -6.18
C ASP A 160 2.26 12.07 -7.49
N LYS A 161 1.03 12.59 -7.45
CA LYS A 161 0.29 12.88 -8.68
C LYS A 161 0.84 14.13 -9.30
N ILE A 162 1.35 14.01 -10.52
CA ILE A 162 1.75 15.15 -11.32
C ILE A 162 0.67 15.36 -12.38
N GLU A 163 0.07 16.54 -12.37
CA GLU A 163 -0.92 16.94 -13.37
C GLU A 163 -0.22 17.70 -14.50
N PHE A 164 -0.29 17.17 -15.71
CA PHE A 164 0.23 17.84 -16.88
C PHE A 164 -0.89 18.56 -17.63
N THR A 165 -0.65 19.80 -17.99
CA THR A 165 -1.48 20.50 -18.97
C THR A 165 -1.07 20.07 -20.36
N LEU A 166 -2.03 19.64 -21.17
CA LEU A 166 -1.81 19.24 -22.55
C LEU A 166 -2.05 20.42 -23.49
N LEU A 167 -0.98 20.96 -24.08
CA LEU A 167 -1.04 21.99 -25.10
C LEU A 167 -1.33 21.34 -26.44
N LYS A 168 -2.36 21.81 -27.15
CA LYS A 168 -2.77 21.31 -28.44
C LYS A 168 -2.32 22.28 -29.55
N PHE A 169 -1.43 21.82 -30.40
CA PHE A 169 -0.95 22.60 -31.57
C PHE A 169 -1.63 22.06 -32.83
N LYS A 170 -2.39 22.89 -33.51
CA LYS A 170 -3.11 22.48 -34.72
C LYS A 170 -2.12 22.13 -35.84
N PHE A 171 -2.28 20.97 -36.43
CA PHE A 171 -1.52 20.50 -37.57
C PHE A 171 -2.46 19.79 -38.55
N LYS A 172 -2.76 20.45 -39.69
CA LYS A 172 -3.76 19.98 -40.66
C LYS A 172 -5.14 19.74 -39.96
N ASP A 173 -5.64 18.53 -40.08
CA ASP A 173 -6.90 18.05 -39.50
C ASP A 173 -6.76 17.47 -38.07
N LYS A 174 -5.53 17.45 -37.53
CA LYS A 174 -5.16 16.87 -36.26
C LYS A 174 -4.52 17.89 -35.32
N PHE A 175 -4.19 17.40 -34.10
CA PHE A 175 -3.43 18.17 -33.13
C PHE A 175 -2.16 17.41 -32.74
N LEU A 176 -1.04 18.13 -32.68
CA LEU A 176 0.14 17.67 -31.96
C LEU A 176 0.01 18.09 -30.51
N VAL A 177 0.25 17.18 -29.59
CA VAL A 177 0.04 17.40 -28.17
C VAL A 177 1.38 17.40 -27.43
N ALA A 178 1.62 18.46 -26.65
CA ALA A 178 2.78 18.56 -25.77
C ALA A 178 2.31 18.67 -24.31
N ALA A 179 2.86 17.84 -23.42
CA ALA A 179 2.58 17.88 -21.98
C ALA A 179 3.54 18.85 -21.28
N THR A 180 3.01 19.73 -20.43
CA THR A 180 3.80 20.67 -19.65
C THR A 180 3.27 20.83 -18.22
N LEU A 181 4.17 21.09 -17.27
CA LEU A 181 3.83 21.53 -15.92
C LEU A 181 3.69 23.05 -15.81
N ARG A 182 4.05 23.78 -16.86
CA ARG A 182 4.06 25.23 -16.91
C ARG A 182 3.29 25.74 -18.13
N PRO A 183 1.96 25.68 -18.11
CA PRO A 183 1.11 26.02 -19.26
C PRO A 183 1.27 27.50 -19.71
N GLU A 184 1.68 28.38 -18.79
CA GLU A 184 1.96 29.79 -19.10
C GLU A 184 3.07 29.99 -20.15
N THR A 185 3.91 28.99 -20.35
CA THR A 185 4.98 29.05 -21.36
C THR A 185 4.46 29.01 -22.80
N VAL A 186 3.18 28.71 -23.01
CA VAL A 186 2.55 28.68 -24.34
C VAL A 186 2.68 30.02 -25.08
N PHE A 187 2.65 31.14 -24.36
CA PHE A 187 2.74 32.46 -24.95
C PHE A 187 4.11 32.79 -25.60
N GLY A 188 5.15 32.03 -25.22
CA GLY A 188 6.48 32.14 -25.79
C GLY A 188 6.82 31.08 -26.83
N GLN A 189 5.88 30.22 -27.19
CA GLN A 189 6.10 29.12 -28.13
C GLN A 189 6.23 29.62 -29.57
N THR A 190 7.34 29.27 -30.21
CA THR A 190 7.60 29.55 -31.62
C THR A 190 7.66 28.30 -32.48
N ASN A 191 8.08 27.17 -31.90
CA ASN A 191 8.27 25.91 -32.61
C ASN A 191 7.82 24.71 -31.73
N LEU A 192 7.58 23.58 -32.40
CA LEU A 192 7.41 22.28 -31.76
C LEU A 192 8.51 21.35 -32.28
N TRP A 193 9.27 20.77 -31.35
CA TRP A 193 10.31 19.79 -31.64
C TRP A 193 9.82 18.38 -31.35
N ILE A 194 10.05 17.45 -32.26
CA ILE A 194 9.72 16.04 -32.08
C ILE A 194 10.97 15.20 -32.29
N ASN A 195 11.08 14.08 -31.55
CA ASN A 195 12.14 13.11 -31.79
C ASN A 195 11.68 12.13 -32.90
N PRO A 196 12.33 12.12 -34.07
CA PRO A 196 11.91 11.27 -35.19
C PRO A 196 12.09 9.77 -34.90
N GLU A 197 12.89 9.38 -33.89
CA GLU A 197 13.14 8.00 -33.53
C GLU A 197 12.07 7.44 -32.55
N ASN A 198 11.27 8.31 -31.95
CA ASN A 198 10.22 7.88 -31.04
C ASN A 198 8.96 7.41 -31.79
N LYS A 199 8.28 6.45 -31.20
CA LYS A 199 6.95 6.05 -31.67
C LYS A 199 5.89 6.94 -31.03
N TYR A 200 5.08 7.55 -31.86
CA TYR A 200 3.94 8.37 -31.45
C TYR A 200 2.65 7.62 -31.75
N HIS A 201 1.65 7.79 -30.93
CA HIS A 201 0.33 7.18 -31.09
C HIS A 201 -0.71 8.25 -31.32
N GLU A 202 -1.68 7.92 -32.15
CA GLU A 202 -2.88 8.72 -32.31
C GLU A 202 -3.88 8.31 -31.21
N ALA A 203 -4.50 9.30 -30.52
CA ALA A 203 -5.46 9.10 -29.43
C ALA A 203 -6.75 9.89 -29.69
#